data_998be1f30c04d536d38b9fc66f9f42b6
#
_entry.id   998be1f30c04d536d38b9fc66f9f42b6
#
_cell.length_a   1.000
_cell.length_b   1.000
_cell.length_c   1.000
_cell.angle_alpha   90.00
_cell.angle_beta   90.00
_cell.angle_gamma   90.00
#
_symmetry.space_group_name_H-M   'P 1'
#
loop_
_entity.id
_entity.type
_entity.pdbx_description
1 polymer ?
#
loop_
_entity_poly.entity_id
_entity_poly.type
_entity_poly.pdbx_seq_one_letter_code
_entity_poly.pdbx_strand_id
1 'polypeptide(L)'
;MDQPAETPILIFRNVGFGFDETLVLRDVSFELKRGETLIIHGAAGSGKTVLLKIALGLLRPTSGRVVLFGQDVTEFTEQQWFDVRARIGVLFQEGGLFDSFTIEDNVGYPLVNQPLLKASSEEVAQRVEQSLEFVELGHTLAKFPSELSGGMRRRVGIARAIVAQPELMLYDSPTAVLDPITANTIMAVIVKGRDTRHATTLIVTHRHQDGEILERYRYDESTGGLQKVPGVSTSTRYLVLREGSIAFLGAPAEFDTCKDPYVSKFSSR
;
A
#
# COMPACT_ATOMS: atom_id res chain seq x y z
N MET A 1 -12.87 16.70 13.06
CA MET A 1 -12.97 15.85 14.27
C MET A 1 -11.89 14.80 14.12
N ASP A 2 -10.79 14.97 14.86
CA ASP A 2 -9.71 13.99 14.91
C ASP A 2 -10.26 12.69 15.52
N GLN A 3 -10.39 11.64 14.72
CA GLN A 3 -10.62 10.32 15.26
C GLN A 3 -9.35 9.88 16.01
N PRO A 4 -9.47 9.34 17.22
CA PRO A 4 -8.30 8.95 17.99
C PRO A 4 -7.46 7.93 17.21
N ALA A 5 -6.14 8.11 17.25
CA ALA A 5 -5.12 7.31 16.54
C ALA A 5 -5.17 5.78 16.85
N GLU A 6 -6.00 5.36 17.79
CA GLU A 6 -6.13 3.96 18.23
C GLU A 6 -7.20 3.15 17.47
N THR A 7 -8.03 3.79 16.64
CA THR A 7 -9.13 3.07 15.96
C THR A 7 -8.58 2.31 14.75
N PRO A 8 -8.77 0.97 14.67
CA PRO A 8 -8.36 0.20 13.50
C PRO A 8 -9.11 0.64 12.24
N ILE A 9 -8.35 0.84 11.15
CA ILE A 9 -8.89 1.16 9.83
C ILE A 9 -9.18 -0.11 9.02
N LEU A 10 -8.39 -1.16 9.26
CA LEU A 10 -8.52 -2.48 8.63
C LEU A 10 -8.40 -3.55 9.70
N ILE A 11 -9.33 -4.51 9.71
CA ILE A 11 -9.32 -5.66 10.61
C ILE A 11 -9.58 -6.93 9.80
N PHE A 12 -8.74 -7.93 9.96
CA PHE A 12 -8.96 -9.32 9.55
C PHE A 12 -9.24 -10.14 10.80
N ARG A 13 -10.32 -10.94 10.79
CA ARG A 13 -10.70 -11.84 11.90
C ARG A 13 -10.90 -13.25 11.38
N ASN A 14 -9.99 -14.15 11.72
CA ASN A 14 -10.02 -15.57 11.37
C ASN A 14 -10.23 -15.81 9.86
N VAL A 15 -9.61 -14.95 9.02
CA VAL A 15 -9.81 -14.98 7.57
C VAL A 15 -9.12 -16.19 6.95
N GLY A 16 -9.92 -17.00 6.28
CA GLY A 16 -9.46 -18.08 5.41
C GLY A 16 -9.82 -17.81 3.96
N PHE A 17 -8.98 -18.29 3.05
CA PHE A 17 -9.23 -18.22 1.61
C PHE A 17 -8.56 -19.37 0.89
N GLY A 18 -9.25 -19.95 -0.11
CA GLY A 18 -8.70 -20.97 -0.98
C GLY A 18 -9.25 -20.88 -2.40
N PHE A 19 -8.52 -21.46 -3.34
CA PHE A 19 -9.00 -21.75 -4.69
C PHE A 19 -9.27 -23.24 -4.77
N ASP A 20 -10.49 -23.61 -5.10
CA ASP A 20 -10.96 -25.02 -5.13
C ASP A 20 -10.59 -25.74 -3.80
N GLU A 21 -9.79 -26.78 -3.84
CA GLU A 21 -9.34 -27.53 -2.67
C GLU A 21 -8.03 -27.00 -2.04
N THR A 22 -7.40 -25.98 -2.66
CA THR A 22 -6.11 -25.46 -2.20
C THR A 22 -6.30 -24.25 -1.28
N LEU A 23 -6.03 -24.44 0.01
CA LEU A 23 -6.10 -23.37 1.01
C LEU A 23 -4.87 -22.47 0.90
N VAL A 24 -5.10 -21.16 0.66
CA VAL A 24 -4.06 -20.13 0.49
C VAL A 24 -3.85 -19.31 1.74
N LEU A 25 -4.96 -18.93 2.44
CA LEU A 25 -4.89 -18.27 3.74
C LEU A 25 -5.62 -19.10 4.78
N ARG A 26 -5.03 -19.17 5.98
CA ARG A 26 -5.48 -20.01 7.09
C ARG A 26 -5.54 -19.21 8.37
N ASP A 27 -6.77 -18.88 8.83
CA ASP A 27 -7.01 -18.25 10.12
C ASP A 27 -6.19 -16.96 10.34
N VAL A 28 -6.16 -16.09 9.34
CA VAL A 28 -5.39 -14.84 9.38
C VAL A 28 -6.16 -13.79 10.18
N SER A 29 -5.57 -13.34 11.30
CA SER A 29 -6.15 -12.32 12.18
C SER A 29 -5.13 -11.24 12.49
N PHE A 30 -5.43 -10.00 12.11
CA PHE A 30 -4.64 -8.81 12.46
C PHE A 30 -5.49 -7.55 12.35
N GLU A 31 -4.99 -6.47 12.90
CA GLU A 31 -5.55 -5.13 12.72
C GLU A 31 -4.49 -4.14 12.27
N LEU A 32 -4.88 -3.13 11.53
CA LEU A 32 -4.06 -1.98 11.14
C LEU A 32 -4.73 -0.72 11.66
N LYS A 33 -4.03 0.00 12.51
CA LYS A 33 -4.53 1.24 13.12
C LYS A 33 -4.34 2.42 12.19
N ARG A 34 -5.14 3.46 12.37
CA ARG A 34 -5.02 4.71 11.61
C ARG A 34 -3.63 5.34 11.80
N GLY A 35 -2.99 5.75 10.70
CA GLY A 35 -1.63 6.31 10.70
C GLY A 35 -0.50 5.30 10.93
N GLU A 36 -0.82 4.02 11.07
CA GLU A 36 0.16 2.94 11.22
C GLU A 36 0.69 2.48 9.86
N THR A 37 1.91 1.96 9.85
CA THR A 37 2.52 1.25 8.71
C THR A 37 2.66 -0.23 9.05
N LEU A 38 1.98 -1.10 8.30
CA LEU A 38 2.13 -2.55 8.41
C LEU A 38 2.92 -3.09 7.21
N ILE A 39 4.07 -3.68 7.50
CA ILE A 39 4.96 -4.28 6.51
C ILE A 39 4.74 -5.80 6.52
N ILE A 40 4.32 -6.35 5.38
CA ILE A 40 4.05 -7.78 5.23
C ILE A 40 5.16 -8.45 4.44
N HIS A 41 5.87 -9.36 5.12
CA HIS A 41 6.86 -10.24 4.52
C HIS A 41 6.35 -11.67 4.35
N GLY A 42 7.09 -12.48 3.60
CA GLY A 42 6.85 -13.90 3.41
C GLY A 42 7.41 -14.38 2.06
N ALA A 43 7.63 -15.69 1.94
CA ALA A 43 8.10 -16.29 0.70
C ALA A 43 7.12 -16.10 -0.47
N ALA A 44 7.57 -16.32 -1.71
CA ALA A 44 6.66 -16.38 -2.86
C ALA A 44 5.58 -17.44 -2.61
N GLY A 45 4.33 -17.13 -2.98
CA GLY A 45 3.20 -18.03 -2.76
C GLY A 45 2.65 -18.10 -1.32
N SER A 46 3.18 -17.31 -0.36
CA SER A 46 2.69 -17.34 1.04
C SER A 46 1.31 -16.69 1.26
N GLY A 47 0.68 -16.10 0.23
CA GLY A 47 -0.67 -15.52 0.31
C GLY A 47 -0.71 -13.99 0.41
N LYS A 48 0.41 -13.27 0.36
CA LYS A 48 0.49 -11.79 0.53
C LYS A 48 -0.41 -11.00 -0.43
N THR A 49 -0.29 -11.28 -1.73
CA THR A 49 -1.13 -10.63 -2.76
C THR A 49 -2.60 -11.01 -2.63
N VAL A 50 -2.91 -12.24 -2.18
CA VAL A 50 -4.28 -12.68 -1.89
C VAL A 50 -4.85 -11.85 -0.74
N LEU A 51 -4.08 -11.63 0.33
CA LEU A 51 -4.48 -10.80 1.45
C LEU A 51 -4.81 -9.36 1.00
N LEU A 52 -3.95 -8.74 0.15
CA LEU A 52 -4.25 -7.42 -0.44
C LEU A 52 -5.52 -7.43 -1.29
N LYS A 53 -5.71 -8.47 -2.11
CA LYS A 53 -6.92 -8.59 -2.95
C LYS A 53 -8.19 -8.73 -2.11
N ILE A 54 -8.12 -9.41 -0.97
CA ILE A 54 -9.24 -9.50 -0.02
C ILE A 54 -9.49 -8.12 0.61
N ALA A 55 -8.45 -7.40 1.03
CA ALA A 55 -8.60 -6.04 1.56
C ALA A 55 -9.20 -5.04 0.57
N LEU A 56 -9.07 -5.30 -0.75
CA LEU A 56 -9.67 -4.51 -1.83
C LEU A 56 -11.06 -5.01 -2.26
N GLY A 57 -11.55 -6.11 -1.70
CA GLY A 57 -12.79 -6.77 -2.13
C GLY A 57 -12.72 -7.35 -3.55
N LEU A 58 -11.51 -7.61 -4.07
CA LEU A 58 -11.29 -8.30 -5.35
C LEU A 58 -11.39 -9.82 -5.18
N LEU A 59 -11.24 -10.31 -3.96
CA LEU A 59 -11.46 -11.69 -3.56
C LEU A 59 -12.30 -11.69 -2.28
N ARG A 60 -13.29 -12.59 -2.22
CA ARG A 60 -14.11 -12.78 -1.03
C ARG A 60 -13.50 -13.88 -0.17
N PRO A 61 -13.32 -13.68 1.14
CA PRO A 61 -12.83 -14.73 2.02
C PRO A 61 -13.81 -15.90 2.07
N THR A 62 -13.30 -17.13 2.23
CA THR A 62 -14.12 -18.34 2.39
C THR A 62 -14.57 -18.53 3.83
N SER A 63 -13.88 -17.89 4.78
CA SER A 63 -14.26 -17.86 6.20
C SER A 63 -13.71 -16.61 6.87
N GLY A 64 -14.22 -16.31 8.07
CA GLY A 64 -13.79 -15.14 8.84
C GLY A 64 -14.49 -13.86 8.40
N ARG A 65 -13.96 -12.71 8.84
CA ARG A 65 -14.53 -11.38 8.57
C ARG A 65 -13.45 -10.35 8.26
N VAL A 66 -13.83 -9.41 7.40
CA VAL A 66 -12.99 -8.23 7.08
C VAL A 66 -13.78 -6.97 7.43
N VAL A 67 -13.19 -6.11 8.27
CA VAL A 67 -13.75 -4.81 8.62
C VAL A 67 -12.85 -3.71 8.06
N LEU A 68 -13.42 -2.78 7.30
CA LEU A 68 -12.75 -1.61 6.74
C LEU A 68 -13.49 -0.35 7.16
N PHE A 69 -12.76 0.64 7.65
CA PHE A 69 -13.32 1.92 8.09
C PHE A 69 -14.50 1.77 9.08
N GLY A 70 -14.43 0.73 9.93
CA GLY A 70 -15.47 0.40 10.91
C GLY A 70 -16.68 -0.37 10.36
N GLN A 71 -16.70 -0.72 9.07
CA GLN A 71 -17.78 -1.47 8.43
C GLN A 71 -17.34 -2.91 8.13
N ASP A 72 -18.18 -3.89 8.43
CA ASP A 72 -17.98 -5.28 7.98
C ASP A 72 -18.26 -5.36 6.47
N VAL A 73 -17.19 -5.52 5.69
CA VAL A 73 -17.22 -5.54 4.22
C VAL A 73 -17.20 -6.95 3.62
N THR A 74 -17.24 -7.98 4.47
CA THR A 74 -17.09 -9.38 4.10
C THR A 74 -18.06 -9.82 3.00
N GLU A 75 -19.30 -9.36 3.10
CA GLU A 75 -20.39 -9.75 2.22
C GLU A 75 -20.82 -8.63 1.26
N PHE A 76 -20.03 -7.54 1.14
CA PHE A 76 -20.38 -6.39 0.30
C PHE A 76 -20.55 -6.79 -1.15
N THR A 77 -21.58 -6.22 -1.78
CA THR A 77 -21.75 -6.23 -3.23
C THR A 77 -20.74 -5.31 -3.90
N GLU A 78 -20.52 -5.48 -5.20
CA GLU A 78 -19.61 -4.61 -5.96
C GLU A 78 -19.99 -3.13 -5.84
N GLN A 79 -21.30 -2.83 -5.82
CA GLN A 79 -21.78 -1.45 -5.67
C GLN A 79 -21.40 -0.85 -4.30
N GLN A 80 -21.47 -1.62 -3.22
CA GLN A 80 -21.07 -1.17 -1.88
C GLN A 80 -19.53 -0.98 -1.78
N TRP A 81 -18.77 -1.78 -2.54
CA TRP A 81 -17.32 -1.65 -2.62
C TRP A 81 -16.87 -0.35 -3.30
N PHE A 82 -17.68 0.27 -4.18
CA PHE A 82 -17.32 1.55 -4.80
C PHE A 82 -16.99 2.61 -3.76
N ASP A 83 -17.83 2.77 -2.74
CA ASP A 83 -17.65 3.78 -1.68
C ASP A 83 -16.42 3.50 -0.82
N VAL A 84 -16.17 2.23 -0.54
CA VAL A 84 -15.00 1.80 0.24
C VAL A 84 -13.71 2.03 -0.55
N ARG A 85 -13.69 1.62 -1.83
CA ARG A 85 -12.51 1.77 -2.70
C ARG A 85 -12.15 3.23 -3.00
N ALA A 86 -13.11 4.16 -2.95
CA ALA A 86 -12.84 5.59 -3.08
C ALA A 86 -11.88 6.12 -1.99
N ARG A 87 -11.80 5.43 -0.84
CA ARG A 87 -10.95 5.76 0.31
C ARG A 87 -9.65 4.99 0.35
N ILE A 88 -9.39 4.12 -0.64
CA ILE A 88 -8.21 3.26 -0.72
C ILE A 88 -7.40 3.61 -1.96
N GLY A 89 -6.14 3.94 -1.78
CA GLY A 89 -5.15 4.02 -2.86
C GLY A 89 -4.42 2.70 -3.01
N VAL A 90 -4.20 2.24 -4.23
CA VAL A 90 -3.49 0.99 -4.49
C VAL A 90 -2.42 1.14 -5.55
N LEU A 91 -1.24 0.60 -5.27
CA LEU A 91 -0.18 0.36 -6.25
C LEU A 91 0.03 -1.14 -6.39
N PHE A 92 -0.29 -1.68 -7.55
CA PHE A 92 0.03 -3.06 -7.93
C PHE A 92 1.47 -3.18 -8.42
N GLN A 93 2.01 -4.39 -8.38
CA GLN A 93 3.41 -4.71 -8.69
C GLN A 93 3.92 -4.14 -10.03
N GLU A 94 3.08 -4.09 -11.07
CA GLU A 94 3.45 -3.57 -12.41
C GLU A 94 3.01 -2.12 -12.66
N GLY A 95 2.54 -1.41 -11.61
CA GLY A 95 1.97 -0.07 -11.73
C GLY A 95 0.52 -0.05 -12.20
N GLY A 96 0.10 -1.02 -13.01
CA GLY A 96 -1.29 -1.23 -13.46
C GLY A 96 -1.86 -0.05 -14.28
N LEU A 97 -1.03 0.66 -15.05
CA LEU A 97 -1.49 1.77 -15.89
C LEU A 97 -2.24 1.24 -17.11
N PHE A 98 -3.17 2.04 -17.61
CA PHE A 98 -3.86 1.80 -18.87
C PHE A 98 -2.96 2.25 -20.02
N ASP A 99 -2.50 1.34 -20.85
CA ASP A 99 -1.53 1.61 -21.92
C ASP A 99 -2.07 2.56 -23.00
N SER A 100 -3.40 2.56 -23.22
CA SER A 100 -4.09 3.41 -24.19
C SER A 100 -4.42 4.81 -23.69
N PHE A 101 -4.16 5.11 -22.42
CA PHE A 101 -4.43 6.40 -21.80
C PHE A 101 -3.15 7.21 -21.65
N THR A 102 -3.26 8.54 -21.75
CA THR A 102 -2.18 9.44 -21.38
C THR A 102 -1.87 9.31 -19.87
N ILE A 103 -0.75 9.87 -19.42
CA ILE A 103 -0.42 9.91 -18.00
C ILE A 103 -1.44 10.75 -17.23
N GLU A 104 -1.90 11.87 -17.80
CA GLU A 104 -2.97 12.70 -17.26
C GLU A 104 -4.25 11.88 -17.03
N ASP A 105 -4.71 11.16 -18.07
CA ASP A 105 -5.92 10.33 -17.99
C ASP A 105 -5.76 9.18 -16.99
N ASN A 106 -4.57 8.54 -16.95
CA ASN A 106 -4.29 7.50 -15.96
C ASN A 106 -4.39 8.01 -14.53
N VAL A 107 -3.81 9.17 -14.22
CA VAL A 107 -3.81 9.74 -12.88
C VAL A 107 -5.19 10.28 -12.54
N GLY A 108 -5.89 10.93 -13.50
CA GLY A 108 -7.22 11.47 -13.32
C GLY A 108 -8.33 10.42 -13.22
N TYR A 109 -8.07 9.20 -13.70
CA TYR A 109 -9.06 8.13 -13.79
C TYR A 109 -9.91 7.90 -12.52
N PRO A 110 -9.33 7.83 -11.30
CA PRO A 110 -10.12 7.67 -10.09
C PRO A 110 -11.08 8.82 -9.83
N LEU A 111 -10.69 10.06 -10.14
CA LEU A 111 -11.52 11.26 -9.90
C LEU A 111 -12.71 11.32 -10.86
N VAL A 112 -12.53 10.90 -12.09
CA VAL A 112 -13.56 10.93 -13.15
C VAL A 112 -14.56 9.79 -12.99
N ASN A 113 -14.10 8.59 -12.57
CA ASN A 113 -14.90 7.38 -12.58
C ASN A 113 -15.44 6.97 -11.20
N GLN A 114 -15.12 7.72 -10.14
CA GLN A 114 -15.67 7.47 -8.80
C GLN A 114 -16.85 8.41 -8.53
N PRO A 115 -18.09 7.89 -8.43
CA PRO A 115 -19.30 8.71 -8.28
C PRO A 115 -19.31 9.62 -7.05
N LEU A 116 -18.57 9.23 -5.99
CA LEU A 116 -18.46 10.00 -4.75
C LEU A 116 -17.54 11.22 -4.86
N LEU A 117 -16.59 11.22 -5.79
CA LEU A 117 -15.54 12.25 -5.82
C LEU A 117 -15.94 13.51 -6.59
N LYS A 118 -17.06 13.53 -7.33
CA LYS A 118 -17.72 14.66 -8.04
C LYS A 118 -16.84 15.90 -8.26
N ALA A 119 -15.63 15.72 -8.78
CA ALA A 119 -14.71 16.83 -9.04
C ALA A 119 -15.04 17.51 -10.37
N SER A 120 -14.93 18.84 -10.43
CA SER A 120 -15.00 19.57 -11.71
C SER A 120 -13.78 19.25 -12.58
N SER A 121 -13.86 19.55 -13.88
CA SER A 121 -12.72 19.33 -14.79
C SER A 121 -11.46 20.09 -14.34
N GLU A 122 -11.64 21.32 -13.83
CA GLU A 122 -10.55 22.13 -13.28
C GLU A 122 -9.94 21.50 -12.03
N GLU A 123 -10.76 20.99 -11.11
CA GLU A 123 -10.28 20.26 -9.91
C GLU A 123 -9.55 18.98 -10.27
N VAL A 124 -10.03 18.23 -11.28
CA VAL A 124 -9.34 17.04 -11.77
C VAL A 124 -7.95 17.40 -12.29
N ALA A 125 -7.86 18.39 -13.20
CA ALA A 125 -6.60 18.85 -13.76
C ALA A 125 -5.61 19.28 -12.67
N GLN A 126 -6.07 20.10 -11.72
CA GLN A 126 -5.23 20.58 -10.61
C GLN A 126 -4.72 19.44 -9.72
N ARG A 127 -5.57 18.46 -9.36
CA ARG A 127 -5.18 17.34 -8.52
C ARG A 127 -4.23 16.38 -9.25
N VAL A 128 -4.43 16.20 -10.56
CA VAL A 128 -3.53 15.41 -11.41
C VAL A 128 -2.15 16.05 -11.45
N GLU A 129 -2.06 17.36 -11.73
CA GLU A 129 -0.79 18.09 -11.75
C GLU A 129 -0.07 17.99 -10.41
N GLN A 130 -0.74 18.31 -9.30
CA GLN A 130 -0.18 18.18 -7.95
C GLN A 130 0.30 16.76 -7.62
N SER A 131 -0.43 15.74 -8.08
CA SER A 131 -0.05 14.34 -7.82
C SER A 131 1.16 13.92 -8.65
N LEU A 132 1.30 14.42 -9.88
CA LEU A 132 2.47 14.19 -10.72
C LEU A 132 3.69 14.98 -10.24
N GLU A 133 3.52 16.21 -9.79
CA GLU A 133 4.59 16.98 -9.15
C GLU A 133 5.08 16.32 -7.86
N PHE A 134 4.16 15.77 -7.05
CA PHE A 134 4.51 15.03 -5.84
C PHE A 134 5.48 13.88 -6.10
N VAL A 135 5.35 13.20 -7.23
CA VAL A 135 6.24 12.09 -7.67
C VAL A 135 7.32 12.55 -8.66
N GLU A 136 7.52 13.87 -8.83
CA GLU A 136 8.54 14.49 -9.71
C GLU A 136 8.37 14.16 -11.19
N LEU A 137 7.14 14.04 -11.66
CA LEU A 137 6.80 13.69 -13.04
C LEU A 137 5.80 14.66 -13.69
N GLY A 138 5.68 15.90 -13.22
CA GLY A 138 4.79 16.92 -13.79
C GLY A 138 4.98 17.16 -15.30
N HIS A 139 6.20 16.92 -15.83
CA HIS A 139 6.52 17.06 -17.26
C HIS A 139 6.01 15.91 -18.16
N THR A 140 5.24 14.96 -17.62
CA THR A 140 4.86 13.74 -18.36
C THR A 140 3.37 13.66 -18.72
N LEU A 141 2.57 14.67 -18.40
CA LEU A 141 1.10 14.68 -18.55
C LEU A 141 0.62 14.11 -19.89
N ALA A 142 1.15 14.61 -21.01
CA ALA A 142 0.74 14.22 -22.36
C ALA A 142 1.38 12.92 -22.89
N LYS A 143 2.26 12.28 -22.10
CA LYS A 143 2.93 11.04 -22.50
C LYS A 143 2.03 9.83 -22.30
N PHE A 144 2.40 8.72 -22.93
CA PHE A 144 1.82 7.40 -22.71
C PHE A 144 2.73 6.53 -21.84
N PRO A 145 2.20 5.50 -21.15
CA PRO A 145 3.00 4.59 -20.33
C PRO A 145 4.17 3.94 -21.07
N SER A 146 4.04 3.67 -22.36
CA SER A 146 5.09 3.12 -23.24
C SER A 146 6.33 4.02 -23.38
N GLU A 147 6.19 5.33 -23.14
CA GLU A 147 7.28 6.31 -23.22
C GLU A 147 8.04 6.46 -21.89
N LEU A 148 7.63 5.74 -20.85
CA LEU A 148 8.17 5.86 -19.50
C LEU A 148 9.04 4.64 -19.13
N SER A 149 10.09 4.87 -18.34
CA SER A 149 10.84 3.79 -17.69
C SER A 149 9.97 3.03 -16.68
N GLY A 150 10.39 1.81 -16.28
CA GLY A 150 9.67 1.04 -15.26
C GLY A 150 9.48 1.78 -13.93
N GLY A 151 10.52 2.50 -13.48
CA GLY A 151 10.45 3.33 -12.28
C GLY A 151 9.51 4.52 -12.43
N MET A 152 9.50 5.18 -13.60
CA MET A 152 8.56 6.27 -13.89
C MET A 152 7.12 5.75 -13.90
N ARG A 153 6.83 4.62 -14.57
CA ARG A 153 5.50 4.00 -14.54
C ARG A 153 5.00 3.73 -13.13
N ARG A 154 5.88 3.24 -12.24
CA ARG A 154 5.50 3.04 -10.83
C ARG A 154 5.23 4.33 -10.09
N ARG A 155 6.01 5.38 -10.30
CA ARG A 155 5.75 6.71 -9.71
C ARG A 155 4.42 7.28 -10.21
N VAL A 156 4.08 7.12 -11.49
CA VAL A 156 2.74 7.48 -12.02
C VAL A 156 1.64 6.64 -11.35
N GLY A 157 1.88 5.33 -11.13
CA GLY A 157 0.96 4.47 -10.38
C GLY A 157 0.73 4.96 -8.95
N ILE A 158 1.77 5.48 -8.28
CA ILE A 158 1.63 6.14 -6.97
C ILE A 158 0.83 7.43 -7.11
N ALA A 159 1.12 8.29 -8.10
CA ALA A 159 0.36 9.52 -8.34
C ALA A 159 -1.13 9.24 -8.52
N ARG A 160 -1.49 8.23 -9.32
CA ARG A 160 -2.87 7.77 -9.49
C ARG A 160 -3.49 7.26 -8.19
N ALA A 161 -2.70 6.55 -7.36
CA ALA A 161 -3.21 6.03 -6.10
C ALA A 161 -3.50 7.12 -5.07
N ILE A 162 -2.75 8.23 -5.09
CA ILE A 162 -2.87 9.32 -4.11
C ILE A 162 -3.75 10.48 -4.57
N VAL A 163 -4.16 10.55 -5.84
CA VAL A 163 -4.91 11.67 -6.41
C VAL A 163 -6.26 11.90 -5.72
N ALA A 164 -6.89 10.81 -5.26
CA ALA A 164 -8.14 10.83 -4.50
C ALA A 164 -7.95 11.10 -3.00
N GLN A 165 -6.72 11.33 -2.52
CA GLN A 165 -6.37 11.53 -1.11
C GLN A 165 -6.89 10.42 -0.19
N PRO A 166 -6.52 9.15 -0.44
CA PRO A 166 -7.03 8.00 0.29
C PRO A 166 -6.58 8.00 1.75
N GLU A 167 -7.41 7.39 2.61
CA GLU A 167 -7.09 7.15 4.03
C GLU A 167 -6.20 5.92 4.25
N LEU A 168 -6.27 4.95 3.32
CA LEU A 168 -5.49 3.72 3.35
C LEU A 168 -4.72 3.55 2.04
N MET A 169 -3.41 3.36 2.13
CA MET A 169 -2.55 3.04 1.00
C MET A 169 -2.12 1.58 1.04
N LEU A 170 -2.34 0.88 -0.06
CA LEU A 170 -1.94 -0.51 -0.26
C LEU A 170 -0.86 -0.60 -1.35
N TYR A 171 0.28 -1.21 -1.01
CA TYR A 171 1.38 -1.38 -1.95
C TYR A 171 1.70 -2.86 -2.12
N ASP A 172 1.57 -3.39 -3.34
CA ASP A 172 2.01 -4.74 -3.67
C ASP A 172 3.37 -4.71 -4.33
N SER A 173 4.40 -5.07 -3.57
CA SER A 173 5.78 -5.21 -4.06
C SER A 173 6.27 -4.01 -4.89
N PRO A 174 6.20 -2.77 -4.35
CA PRO A 174 6.41 -1.53 -5.13
C PRO A 174 7.79 -1.43 -5.76
N THR A 175 8.78 -2.12 -5.21
CA THR A 175 10.19 -2.09 -5.63
C THR A 175 10.63 -3.37 -6.36
N ALA A 176 9.73 -4.32 -6.58
CA ALA A 176 10.07 -5.58 -7.24
C ALA A 176 10.62 -5.36 -8.65
N VAL A 177 11.68 -6.12 -9.01
CA VAL A 177 12.32 -6.10 -10.35
C VAL A 177 12.94 -4.73 -10.71
N LEU A 178 13.14 -3.83 -9.76
CA LEU A 178 13.85 -2.56 -9.96
C LEU A 178 15.30 -2.68 -9.50
N ASP A 179 16.17 -1.90 -10.14
CA ASP A 179 17.52 -1.67 -9.63
C ASP A 179 17.48 -0.94 -8.27
N PRO A 180 18.56 -1.04 -7.46
CA PRO A 180 18.57 -0.48 -6.11
C PRO A 180 18.34 1.04 -6.06
N ILE A 181 18.83 1.80 -7.04
CA ILE A 181 18.68 3.26 -7.06
C ILE A 181 17.22 3.63 -7.30
N THR A 182 16.63 3.05 -8.34
CA THR A 182 15.21 3.25 -8.66
C THR A 182 14.30 2.80 -7.52
N ALA A 183 14.61 1.67 -6.89
CA ALA A 183 13.85 1.18 -5.75
C ALA A 183 13.88 2.15 -4.56
N ASN A 184 15.05 2.74 -4.25
CA ASN A 184 15.17 3.73 -3.19
C ASN A 184 14.37 5.01 -3.52
N THR A 185 14.33 5.43 -4.80
CA THR A 185 13.50 6.56 -5.24
C THR A 185 12.01 6.28 -5.00
N ILE A 186 11.54 5.07 -5.33
CA ILE A 186 10.15 4.67 -5.05
C ILE A 186 9.86 4.69 -3.55
N MET A 187 10.76 4.14 -2.73
CA MET A 187 10.60 4.14 -1.28
C MET A 187 10.60 5.56 -0.70
N ALA A 188 11.42 6.48 -1.26
CA ALA A 188 11.41 7.88 -0.85
C ALA A 188 10.04 8.54 -1.09
N VAL A 189 9.41 8.29 -2.25
CA VAL A 189 8.06 8.78 -2.55
C VAL A 189 7.01 8.18 -1.59
N ILE A 190 7.13 6.89 -1.24
CA ILE A 190 6.22 6.24 -0.29
C ILE A 190 6.38 6.85 1.12
N VAL A 191 7.61 7.05 1.60
CA VAL A 191 7.89 7.70 2.89
C VAL A 191 7.38 9.14 2.90
N LYS A 192 7.62 9.91 1.82
CA LYS A 192 7.07 11.26 1.65
C LYS A 192 5.54 11.25 1.79
N GLY A 193 4.84 10.33 1.11
CA GLY A 193 3.38 10.18 1.20
C GLY A 193 2.90 9.83 2.59
N ARG A 194 3.57 8.91 3.29
CA ARG A 194 3.27 8.55 4.67
C ARG A 194 3.41 9.75 5.61
N ASP A 195 4.51 10.48 5.52
CA ASP A 195 4.85 11.53 6.49
C ASP A 195 4.09 12.84 6.24
N THR A 196 3.86 13.24 4.97
CA THR A 196 3.18 14.50 4.64
C THR A 196 1.65 14.38 4.60
N ARG A 197 1.11 13.18 4.35
CA ARG A 197 -0.34 12.94 4.22
C ARG A 197 -0.92 12.13 5.37
N HIS A 198 -0.07 11.66 6.31
CA HIS A 198 -0.46 10.80 7.44
C HIS A 198 -1.27 9.57 7.03
N ALA A 199 -1.00 9.04 5.82
CA ALA A 199 -1.73 7.92 5.26
C ALA A 199 -1.42 6.63 6.02
N THR A 200 -2.46 5.89 6.40
CA THR A 200 -2.29 4.52 6.89
C THR A 200 -1.74 3.66 5.76
N THR A 201 -0.71 2.88 6.01
CA THR A 201 0.02 2.18 4.96
C THR A 201 0.09 0.67 5.23
N LEU A 202 -0.29 -0.13 4.26
CA LEU A 202 -0.03 -1.55 4.22
C LEU A 202 0.83 -1.85 2.99
N ILE A 203 2.02 -2.39 3.21
CA ILE A 203 2.98 -2.71 2.15
C ILE A 203 3.36 -4.18 2.20
N VAL A 204 3.21 -4.84 1.07
CA VAL A 204 3.74 -6.18 0.84
C VAL A 204 5.09 -6.04 0.16
N THR A 205 6.13 -6.64 0.71
CA THR A 205 7.45 -6.66 0.09
C THR A 205 8.21 -7.93 0.46
N HIS A 206 9.14 -8.34 -0.39
CA HIS A 206 10.12 -9.38 -0.10
C HIS A 206 11.54 -8.81 0.09
N ARG A 207 11.69 -7.48 -0.06
CA ARG A 207 12.95 -6.77 0.16
C ARG A 207 12.99 -6.24 1.58
N HIS A 208 14.02 -6.68 2.32
CA HIS A 208 14.27 -6.22 3.67
C HIS A 208 14.49 -4.69 3.73
N GLN A 209 15.25 -4.13 2.78
CA GLN A 209 15.58 -2.71 2.73
C GLN A 209 14.33 -1.81 2.67
N ASP A 210 13.24 -2.25 2.04
CA ASP A 210 12.01 -1.47 2.00
C ASP A 210 11.43 -1.27 3.40
N GLY A 211 11.47 -2.32 4.23
CA GLY A 211 11.05 -2.25 5.63
C GLY A 211 11.94 -1.32 6.44
N GLU A 212 13.27 -1.46 6.31
CA GLU A 212 14.23 -0.60 7.00
C GLU A 212 14.05 0.88 6.65
N ILE A 213 13.78 1.21 5.37
CA ILE A 213 13.54 2.59 4.95
C ILE A 213 12.27 3.12 5.63
N LEU A 214 11.17 2.37 5.63
CA LEU A 214 9.92 2.79 6.27
C LEU A 214 10.06 2.93 7.79
N GLU A 215 10.88 2.12 8.42
CA GLU A 215 11.10 2.15 9.86
C GLU A 215 11.98 3.32 10.30
N ARG A 216 13.11 3.53 9.61
CA ARG A 216 14.23 4.36 10.08
C ARG A 216 14.37 5.70 9.39
N TYR A 217 13.59 5.98 8.34
CA TYR A 217 13.68 7.24 7.60
C TYR A 217 12.38 8.04 7.70
N ARG A 218 12.54 9.36 7.68
CA ARG A 218 11.47 10.35 7.58
C ARG A 218 11.76 11.29 6.41
N TYR A 219 10.69 11.81 5.83
CA TYR A 219 10.81 12.83 4.82
C TYR A 219 11.04 14.20 5.48
N ASP A 220 12.09 14.88 5.06
CA ASP A 220 12.41 16.23 5.50
C ASP A 220 12.04 17.22 4.39
N GLU A 221 11.00 18.01 4.64
CA GLU A 221 10.51 19.02 3.69
C GLU A 221 11.55 20.11 3.41
N SER A 222 12.44 20.41 4.36
CA SER A 222 13.44 21.46 4.20
C SER A 222 14.55 21.07 3.22
N THR A 223 14.90 19.80 3.15
CA THR A 223 15.92 19.26 2.25
C THR A 223 15.34 18.58 1.00
N GLY A 224 14.02 18.29 1.01
CA GLY A 224 13.35 17.54 -0.04
C GLY A 224 13.77 16.06 -0.10
N GLY A 225 14.37 15.53 0.96
CA GLY A 225 14.97 14.19 0.98
C GLY A 225 14.59 13.34 2.19
N LEU A 226 15.14 12.12 2.23
CA LEU A 226 14.98 11.23 3.36
C LEU A 226 16.10 11.47 4.39
N GLN A 227 15.71 11.63 5.65
CA GLN A 227 16.64 11.68 6.78
C GLN A 227 16.48 10.45 7.65
N LYS A 228 17.61 9.84 8.02
CA LYS A 228 17.62 8.75 9.00
C LYS A 228 17.37 9.33 10.38
N VAL A 229 16.34 8.81 11.06
CA VAL A 229 16.03 9.23 12.44
C VAL A 229 16.62 8.25 13.45
N PRO A 230 17.11 8.75 14.60
CA PRO A 230 17.52 7.87 15.70
C PRO A 230 16.28 7.18 16.30
N GLY A 231 16.38 5.87 16.49
CA GLY A 231 15.32 5.04 17.06
C GLY A 231 14.40 4.41 16.02
N VAL A 232 13.50 3.57 16.52
CA VAL A 232 12.53 2.81 15.72
C VAL A 232 11.18 3.50 15.77
N SER A 233 10.50 3.56 14.62
CA SER A 233 9.14 4.12 14.57
C SER A 233 8.16 3.26 15.37
N THR A 234 7.50 3.85 16.35
CA THR A 234 6.45 3.18 17.14
C THR A 234 5.18 2.90 16.34
N SER A 235 5.02 3.56 15.18
CA SER A 235 3.87 3.38 14.28
C SER A 235 4.11 2.36 13.16
N THR A 236 5.21 1.60 13.20
CA THR A 236 5.52 0.56 12.22
C THR A 236 5.45 -0.80 12.87
N ARG A 237 4.79 -1.76 12.22
CA ARG A 237 4.78 -3.18 12.61
C ARG A 237 5.11 -4.07 11.42
N TYR A 238 5.59 -5.26 11.73
CA TYR A 238 5.88 -6.33 10.78
C TYR A 238 4.92 -7.50 10.95
N LEU A 239 4.47 -8.04 9.83
CA LEU A 239 3.72 -9.29 9.74
C LEU A 239 4.47 -10.22 8.79
N VAL A 240 4.72 -11.46 9.21
CA VAL A 240 5.34 -12.46 8.35
C VAL A 240 4.36 -13.59 8.08
N LEU A 241 4.05 -13.82 6.80
CA LEU A 241 3.22 -14.94 6.36
C LEU A 241 4.07 -16.14 6.00
N ARG A 242 3.71 -17.31 6.55
CA ARG A 242 4.26 -18.63 6.21
C ARG A 242 3.12 -19.58 5.88
N GLU A 243 3.10 -20.08 4.64
CA GLU A 243 2.11 -21.08 4.18
C GLU A 243 0.65 -20.69 4.49
N GLY A 244 0.33 -19.41 4.28
CA GLY A 244 -1.02 -18.88 4.48
C GLY A 244 -1.37 -18.50 5.92
N SER A 245 -0.48 -18.71 6.90
CA SER A 245 -0.69 -18.36 8.30
C SER A 245 0.26 -17.28 8.77
N ILE A 246 -0.09 -16.55 9.84
CA ILE A 246 0.80 -15.57 10.46
C ILE A 246 1.85 -16.30 11.29
N ALA A 247 3.12 -16.20 10.88
CA ALA A 247 4.26 -16.69 11.64
C ALA A 247 4.79 -15.67 12.64
N PHE A 248 4.59 -14.38 12.36
CA PHE A 248 5.00 -13.28 13.24
C PHE A 248 4.10 -12.07 13.02
N LEU A 249 3.79 -11.36 14.09
CA LEU A 249 3.18 -10.03 14.08
C LEU A 249 3.68 -9.26 15.31
N GLY A 250 4.39 -8.16 15.09
CA GLY A 250 4.96 -7.41 16.22
C GLY A 250 5.69 -6.15 15.79
N ALA A 251 6.28 -5.47 16.79
CA ALA A 251 7.08 -4.26 16.61
C ALA A 251 8.44 -4.59 15.95
N PRO A 252 9.12 -3.60 15.34
CA PRO A 252 10.44 -3.79 14.71
C PRO A 252 11.48 -4.41 15.63
N ALA A 253 11.55 -3.99 16.90
CA ALA A 253 12.51 -4.55 17.87
C ALA A 253 12.26 -6.04 18.16
N GLU A 254 11.01 -6.47 18.19
CA GLU A 254 10.63 -7.88 18.35
C GLU A 254 10.96 -8.67 17.07
N PHE A 255 10.75 -8.05 15.91
CA PHE A 255 11.09 -8.65 14.61
C PHE A 255 12.59 -8.90 14.48
N ASP A 256 13.43 -7.93 14.81
CA ASP A 256 14.90 -8.03 14.75
C ASP A 256 15.47 -9.08 15.71
N THR A 257 14.79 -9.34 16.83
CA THR A 257 15.22 -10.30 17.85
C THR A 257 14.53 -11.66 17.75
N CYS A 258 13.64 -11.84 16.78
CA CYS A 258 12.90 -13.08 16.60
C CYS A 258 13.82 -14.26 16.31
N LYS A 259 13.62 -15.36 17.06
CA LYS A 259 14.44 -16.58 16.96
C LYS A 259 13.88 -17.60 15.95
N ASP A 260 12.68 -17.39 15.41
CA ASP A 260 12.13 -18.28 14.39
C ASP A 260 13.01 -18.24 13.14
N PRO A 261 13.56 -19.38 12.68
CA PRO A 261 14.47 -19.41 11.53
C PRO A 261 13.84 -18.97 10.20
N TYR A 262 12.51 -19.03 10.09
CA TYR A 262 11.81 -18.53 8.92
C TYR A 262 11.66 -17.02 8.96
N VAL A 263 11.26 -16.46 10.10
CA VAL A 263 11.09 -15.01 10.31
C VAL A 263 12.42 -14.29 10.18
N SER A 264 13.49 -14.82 10.77
CA SER A 264 14.82 -14.21 10.73
C SER A 264 15.44 -14.07 9.33
N LYS A 265 14.91 -14.78 8.31
CA LYS A 265 15.31 -14.59 6.90
C LYS A 265 14.87 -13.23 6.34
N PHE A 266 13.90 -12.59 6.95
CA PHE A 266 13.34 -11.30 6.53
C PHE A 266 13.81 -10.14 7.42
N SER A 267 14.54 -10.40 8.51
CA SER A 267 15.12 -9.36 9.37
C SER A 267 16.55 -9.00 8.94
N SER A 268 17.06 -7.85 9.43
CA SER A 268 18.32 -7.21 9.00
C SER A 268 19.62 -7.90 9.44
N ARG A 269 19.60 -9.16 9.72
CA ARG A 269 20.83 -9.85 10.15
C ARG A 269 21.61 -10.45 9.03
#